data_c817f43eb532409879232d4bf2ccbd8e
#
_entry.id   c817f43eb532409879232d4bf2ccbd8e
#
_cell.length_a   1.000
_cell.length_b   1.000
_cell.length_c   1.000
_cell.angle_alpha   90.00
_cell.angle_beta   90.00
_cell.angle_gamma   90.00
#
_symmetry.space_group_name_H-M   'P 1'
#
loop_
_entity.id
_entity.type
_entity.pdbx_description
1 polymer ?
#
loop_
_entity_poly.entity_id
_entity_poly.type
_entity_poly.pdbx_seq_one_letter_code
_entity_poly.pdbx_strand_id
1 'polypeptide(L)'
;MKGPLFYSKILLFGEYGIIKDSRGLSIPYNFFKGALKSDKNLSGTAKKSNASLKVFSEYMSRIQSEKPKLVTFDMESLQKDIAEGMYFDSSIPQGYGVGSRGALVAAIYDKYAKDKITVLENLTREKLLKLKAIFGEMESFFHGKSSGLDPLNSYLS
;
A
#
# COMPACT_ATOMS: atom_id res chain seq x y z
N MET A 1 20.59 2.84 -0.48
CA MET A 1 19.93 2.79 0.84
C MET A 1 18.71 1.87 0.74
N LYS A 2 18.61 0.89 1.59
CA LYS A 2 17.44 0.00 1.63
C LYS A 2 16.31 0.73 2.36
N GLY A 3 15.20 0.94 1.70
CA GLY A 3 14.00 1.47 2.34
C GLY A 3 13.33 0.46 3.28
N PRO A 4 12.28 0.86 3.99
CA PRO A 4 11.53 -0.05 4.85
C PRO A 4 10.94 -1.23 4.06
N LEU A 5 10.86 -2.39 4.71
CA LEU A 5 10.32 -3.61 4.12
C LEU A 5 8.86 -3.80 4.53
N PHE A 6 8.05 -4.20 3.57
CA PHE A 6 6.64 -4.47 3.77
C PHE A 6 6.35 -5.93 3.44
N TYR A 7 5.78 -6.64 4.39
CA TYR A 7 5.62 -8.09 4.32
C TYR A 7 4.27 -8.48 3.73
N SER A 8 4.24 -9.65 3.10
CA SER A 8 3.00 -10.29 2.71
C SER A 8 2.22 -10.78 3.94
N LYS A 9 1.01 -11.23 3.72
CA LYS A 9 0.16 -11.78 4.77
C LYS A 9 -0.45 -13.12 4.34
N ILE A 10 -0.85 -13.91 5.34
CA ILE A 10 -1.70 -15.07 5.15
C ILE A 10 -3.01 -14.79 5.90
N LEU A 11 -4.12 -14.82 5.18
CA LEU A 11 -5.45 -14.72 5.77
C LEU A 11 -5.91 -16.11 6.20
N LEU A 12 -6.08 -16.32 7.49
CA LEU A 12 -6.45 -17.62 8.05
C LEU A 12 -7.96 -17.86 7.97
N PHE A 13 -8.77 -16.82 8.15
CA PHE A 13 -10.23 -16.89 7.98
C PHE A 13 -10.82 -15.49 7.85
N GLY A 14 -12.06 -15.41 7.40
CA GLY A 14 -12.84 -14.17 7.36
C GLY A 14 -12.70 -13.36 6.09
N GLU A 15 -12.14 -13.92 5.00
CA GLU A 15 -11.91 -13.21 3.75
C GLU A 15 -13.14 -12.49 3.20
N TYR A 16 -14.25 -13.22 3.10
CA TYR A 16 -15.52 -12.64 2.60
C TYR A 16 -16.31 -11.93 3.69
N GLY A 17 -16.15 -12.34 4.92
CA GLY A 17 -16.88 -11.78 6.06
C GLY A 17 -16.42 -10.36 6.41
N ILE A 18 -15.16 -10.02 6.16
CA ILE A 18 -14.62 -8.69 6.45
C ILE A 18 -15.34 -7.60 5.65
N ILE A 19 -15.77 -7.90 4.45
CA ILE A 19 -16.54 -6.97 3.61
C ILE A 19 -17.92 -6.65 4.25
N LYS A 20 -18.41 -7.55 5.11
CA LYS A 20 -19.69 -7.45 5.81
C LYS A 20 -19.54 -7.20 7.33
N ASP A 21 -18.48 -6.50 7.73
CA ASP A 21 -18.18 -6.17 9.13
C ASP A 21 -17.96 -7.37 10.06
N SER A 22 -17.69 -8.55 9.54
CA SER A 22 -17.30 -9.69 10.36
C SER A 22 -15.80 -9.70 10.70
N ARG A 23 -15.39 -10.53 11.64
CA ARG A 23 -14.00 -10.64 12.07
C ARG A 23 -13.20 -11.53 11.13
N GLY A 24 -11.97 -11.13 10.86
CA GLY A 24 -11.00 -11.95 10.15
C GLY A 24 -9.70 -12.05 10.93
N LEU A 25 -8.91 -13.05 10.64
CA LEU A 25 -7.58 -13.22 11.20
C LEU A 25 -6.56 -13.40 10.08
N SER A 26 -5.53 -12.55 10.08
CA SER A 26 -4.40 -12.70 9.18
C SER A 26 -3.09 -12.58 9.97
N ILE A 27 -2.02 -13.16 9.44
CA ILE A 27 -0.70 -13.11 10.02
C ILE A 27 0.31 -12.61 8.98
N PRO A 28 1.34 -11.84 9.40
CA PRO A 28 2.44 -11.50 8.51
C PRO A 28 3.18 -12.75 8.04
N TYR A 29 3.61 -12.75 6.78
CA TYR A 29 4.37 -13.86 6.20
C TYR A 29 5.74 -13.35 5.76
N ASN A 30 6.75 -13.59 6.56
CA ASN A 30 8.06 -12.97 6.45
C ASN A 30 8.91 -13.49 5.28
N PHE A 31 8.52 -14.56 4.61
CA PHE A 31 9.27 -15.09 3.46
C PHE A 31 9.15 -14.19 2.22
N PHE A 32 8.07 -13.46 2.10
CA PHE A 32 7.83 -12.55 0.97
C PHE A 32 7.73 -11.12 1.45
N LYS A 33 8.47 -10.24 0.81
CA LYS A 33 8.56 -8.82 1.20
C LYS A 33 8.76 -7.94 -0.02
N GLY A 34 8.48 -6.66 0.15
CA GLY A 34 8.70 -5.66 -0.88
C GLY A 34 9.23 -4.35 -0.32
N ALA A 35 9.86 -3.57 -1.17
CA ALA A 35 10.37 -2.24 -0.84
C ALA A 35 10.39 -1.34 -2.08
N LEU A 36 10.27 -0.04 -1.85
CA LEU A 36 10.48 0.95 -2.89
C LEU A 36 11.97 1.14 -3.14
N LYS A 37 12.37 1.08 -4.39
CA LYS A 37 13.73 1.28 -4.86
C LYS A 37 13.76 2.21 -6.05
N SER A 38 14.92 2.74 -6.40
CA SER A 38 15.11 3.60 -7.58
C SER A 38 16.29 3.13 -8.40
N ASP A 39 16.14 3.14 -9.72
CA ASP A 39 17.20 2.84 -10.67
C ASP A 39 17.03 3.74 -11.89
N LYS A 40 18.12 4.35 -12.33
CA LYS A 40 18.13 5.20 -13.53
C LYS A 40 17.93 4.37 -14.82
N ASN A 41 18.32 3.10 -14.80
CA ASN A 41 18.30 2.21 -15.95
C ASN A 41 17.27 1.09 -15.72
N LEU A 42 15.98 1.44 -15.78
CA LEU A 42 14.90 0.48 -15.57
C LEU A 42 14.81 -0.53 -16.70
N SER A 43 14.64 -1.80 -16.36
CA SER A 43 14.43 -2.89 -17.31
C SER A 43 13.52 -3.97 -16.72
N GLY A 44 12.90 -4.79 -17.57
CA GLY A 44 12.09 -5.93 -17.17
C GLY A 44 10.96 -5.57 -16.21
N THR A 45 10.88 -6.29 -15.09
CA THR A 45 9.83 -6.11 -14.08
C THR A 45 9.88 -4.74 -13.40
N ALA A 46 11.08 -4.18 -13.18
CA ALA A 46 11.24 -2.85 -12.60
C ALA A 46 10.61 -1.76 -13.48
N LYS A 47 10.79 -1.85 -14.79
CA LYS A 47 10.19 -0.93 -15.75
C LYS A 47 8.66 -1.02 -15.73
N LYS A 48 8.11 -2.24 -15.67
CA LYS A 48 6.66 -2.45 -15.57
C LYS A 48 6.11 -1.90 -14.26
N SER A 49 6.81 -2.12 -13.16
CA SER A 49 6.44 -1.59 -11.84
C SER A 49 6.43 -0.06 -11.84
N ASN A 50 7.46 0.58 -12.38
CA ASN A 50 7.51 2.03 -12.51
C ASN A 50 6.33 2.59 -13.32
N ALA A 51 6.00 1.96 -14.44
CA ALA A 51 4.86 2.37 -15.27
C ALA A 51 3.54 2.24 -14.50
N SER A 52 3.36 1.17 -13.73
CA SER A 52 2.20 0.98 -12.87
C SER A 52 2.10 2.04 -11.77
N LEU A 53 3.22 2.40 -11.17
CA LEU A 53 3.27 3.47 -10.16
C LEU A 53 2.85 4.82 -10.73
N LYS A 54 3.21 5.10 -11.97
CA LYS A 54 2.79 6.32 -12.65
C LYS A 54 1.27 6.42 -12.75
N VAL A 55 0.62 5.36 -13.20
CA VAL A 55 -0.85 5.30 -13.29
C VAL A 55 -1.48 5.37 -11.91
N PHE A 56 -0.90 4.66 -10.94
CA PHE A 56 -1.37 4.70 -9.56
C PHE A 56 -1.26 6.10 -8.94
N SER A 57 -0.20 6.85 -9.24
CA SER A 57 -0.05 8.23 -8.75
C SER A 57 -1.16 9.16 -9.27
N GLU A 58 -1.60 8.97 -10.50
CA GLU A 58 -2.73 9.71 -11.05
C GLU A 58 -4.04 9.40 -10.30
N TYR A 59 -4.24 8.14 -9.97
CA TYR A 59 -5.38 7.70 -9.17
C TYR A 59 -5.33 8.29 -7.74
N MET A 60 -4.16 8.31 -7.11
CA MET A 60 -3.97 8.92 -5.78
C MET A 60 -4.27 10.42 -5.80
N SER A 61 -3.84 11.12 -6.84
CA SER A 61 -4.15 12.54 -7.03
C SER A 61 -5.66 12.78 -7.07
N ARG A 62 -6.40 11.89 -7.72
CA ARG A 62 -7.87 11.94 -7.78
C ARG A 62 -8.50 11.68 -6.41
N ILE A 63 -8.04 10.66 -5.66
CA ILE A 63 -8.51 10.41 -4.29
C ILE A 63 -8.34 11.66 -3.42
N GLN A 64 -7.18 12.26 -3.46
CA GLN A 64 -6.87 13.47 -2.67
C GLN A 64 -7.79 14.63 -3.05
N SER A 65 -8.09 14.79 -4.34
CA SER A 65 -8.98 15.82 -4.83
C SER A 65 -10.44 15.59 -4.41
N GLU A 66 -10.92 14.35 -4.47
CA GLU A 66 -12.30 13.99 -4.14
C GLU A 66 -12.55 13.87 -2.63
N LYS A 67 -11.53 13.42 -1.89
CA LYS A 67 -11.62 13.15 -0.43
C LYS A 67 -10.47 13.80 0.35
N PRO A 68 -10.35 15.15 0.31
CA PRO A 68 -9.20 15.81 0.92
C PRO A 68 -9.14 15.69 2.44
N LYS A 69 -10.27 15.40 3.09
CA LYS A 69 -10.32 15.19 4.55
C LYS A 69 -9.87 13.81 4.97
N LEU A 70 -9.85 12.85 4.04
CA LEU A 70 -9.44 11.48 4.34
C LEU A 70 -7.92 11.36 4.40
N VAL A 71 -7.23 11.83 3.36
CA VAL A 71 -5.78 11.71 3.24
C VAL A 71 -5.24 12.77 2.29
N THR A 72 -4.02 13.23 2.57
CA THR A 72 -3.24 14.06 1.65
C THR A 72 -1.87 13.42 1.46
N PHE A 73 -1.34 13.53 0.24
CA PHE A 73 -0.04 12.98 -0.14
C PHE A 73 0.90 14.07 -0.64
N ASP A 74 2.19 13.85 -0.46
CA ASP A 74 3.22 14.64 -1.13
C ASP A 74 3.34 14.19 -2.59
N MET A 75 2.41 14.64 -3.42
CA MET A 75 2.32 14.22 -4.84
C MET A 75 3.51 14.70 -5.65
N GLU A 76 4.09 15.84 -5.31
CA GLU A 76 5.26 16.38 -5.99
C GLU A 76 6.46 15.44 -5.84
N SER A 77 6.76 15.02 -4.61
CA SER A 77 7.85 14.08 -4.33
C SER A 77 7.59 12.72 -4.97
N LEU A 78 6.35 12.23 -4.92
CA LEU A 78 5.97 10.95 -5.53
C LEU A 78 6.20 10.97 -7.04
N GLN A 79 5.72 11.99 -7.73
CA GLN A 79 5.87 12.12 -9.17
C GLN A 79 7.33 12.29 -9.58
N LYS A 80 8.11 13.06 -8.81
CA LYS A 80 9.55 13.22 -9.02
C LYS A 80 10.28 11.90 -8.89
N ASP A 81 10.03 11.16 -7.82
CA ASP A 81 10.69 9.86 -7.57
C ASP A 81 10.35 8.84 -8.66
N ILE A 82 9.11 8.81 -9.13
CA ILE A 82 8.70 7.95 -10.25
C ILE A 82 9.44 8.34 -11.52
N ALA A 83 9.55 9.64 -11.82
CA ALA A 83 10.29 10.13 -12.98
C ALA A 83 11.78 9.80 -12.92
N GLU A 84 12.34 9.72 -11.71
CA GLU A 84 13.74 9.34 -11.47
C GLU A 84 13.97 7.82 -11.43
N GLY A 85 12.95 7.01 -11.70
CA GLY A 85 13.06 5.57 -11.83
C GLY A 85 12.65 4.77 -10.61
N MET A 86 11.78 5.29 -9.76
CA MET A 86 11.27 4.52 -8.61
C MET A 86 10.37 3.37 -9.06
N TYR A 87 10.55 2.23 -8.41
CA TYR A 87 9.74 1.03 -8.62
C TYR A 87 9.56 0.27 -7.30
N PHE A 88 8.60 -0.63 -7.27
CA PHE A 88 8.38 -1.52 -6.12
C PHE A 88 9.06 -2.87 -6.40
N ASP A 89 10.15 -3.12 -5.68
CA ASP A 89 10.87 -4.39 -5.75
C ASP A 89 10.23 -5.37 -4.76
N SER A 90 9.66 -6.44 -5.28
CA SER A 90 8.88 -7.37 -4.46
C SER A 90 9.17 -8.80 -4.83
N SER A 91 9.43 -9.62 -3.82
CA SER A 91 9.44 -11.08 -3.93
C SER A 91 8.06 -11.70 -3.72
N ILE A 92 7.03 -10.87 -3.46
CA ILE A 92 5.67 -11.33 -3.18
C ILE A 92 5.01 -11.79 -4.49
N PRO A 93 4.60 -13.07 -4.61
CA PRO A 93 3.92 -13.55 -5.81
C PRO A 93 2.60 -12.81 -6.04
N GLN A 94 2.35 -12.43 -7.29
CA GLN A 94 1.08 -11.82 -7.67
C GLN A 94 0.03 -12.90 -7.95
N GLY A 95 -1.22 -12.61 -7.62
CA GLY A 95 -2.35 -13.49 -7.93
C GLY A 95 -2.59 -14.65 -6.96
N TYR A 96 -1.76 -14.80 -5.93
CA TYR A 96 -1.90 -15.89 -4.95
C TYR A 96 -2.54 -15.45 -3.62
N GLY A 97 -3.12 -14.25 -3.57
CA GLY A 97 -3.79 -13.75 -2.36
C GLY A 97 -2.88 -13.47 -1.18
N VAL A 98 -1.57 -13.35 -1.39
CA VAL A 98 -0.58 -13.11 -0.31
C VAL A 98 -0.28 -11.63 -0.07
N GLY A 99 -1.02 -10.73 -0.69
CA GLY A 99 -0.99 -9.31 -0.34
C GLY A 99 0.11 -8.47 -1.00
N SER A 100 0.55 -8.81 -2.22
CA SER A 100 1.58 -8.05 -2.94
C SER A 100 1.20 -6.58 -3.15
N ARG A 101 -0.06 -6.33 -3.52
CA ARG A 101 -0.57 -4.98 -3.75
C ARG A 101 -0.80 -4.24 -2.44
N GLY A 102 -1.20 -4.96 -1.38
CA GLY A 102 -1.30 -4.40 -0.04
C GLY A 102 0.04 -3.88 0.47
N ALA A 103 1.11 -4.64 0.26
CA ALA A 103 2.47 -4.21 0.61
C ALA A 103 2.89 -2.95 -0.17
N LEU A 104 2.57 -2.88 -1.46
CA LEU A 104 2.83 -1.69 -2.28
C LEU A 104 2.08 -0.46 -1.74
N VAL A 105 0.79 -0.60 -1.46
CA VAL A 105 -0.03 0.49 -0.92
C VAL A 105 0.53 0.98 0.42
N ALA A 106 0.90 0.06 1.31
CA ALA A 106 1.51 0.40 2.60
C ALA A 106 2.83 1.17 2.42
N ALA A 107 3.68 0.74 1.48
CA ALA A 107 4.95 1.38 1.19
C ALA A 107 4.77 2.82 0.65
N ILE A 108 3.83 3.02 -0.24
CA ILE A 108 3.51 4.34 -0.80
C ILE A 108 2.95 5.26 0.28
N TYR A 109 2.03 4.77 1.10
CA TYR A 109 1.50 5.53 2.23
C TYR A 109 2.60 5.96 3.19
N ASP A 110 3.44 5.02 3.60
CA ASP A 110 4.52 5.29 4.55
C ASP A 110 5.47 6.39 4.07
N LYS A 111 5.79 6.39 2.78
CA LYS A 111 6.75 7.35 2.22
C LYS A 111 6.13 8.71 1.88
N TYR A 112 4.89 8.75 1.42
CA TYR A 112 4.33 9.97 0.80
C TYR A 112 3.11 10.56 1.50
N ALA A 113 2.47 9.87 2.45
CA ALA A 113 1.34 10.45 3.17
C ALA A 113 1.79 11.60 4.07
N LYS A 114 1.05 12.70 4.04
CA LYS A 114 1.19 13.81 4.99
C LYS A 114 0.37 13.51 6.22
N ASP A 115 0.83 13.95 7.40
CA ASP A 115 0.15 13.72 8.68
C ASP A 115 -0.21 12.25 8.89
N LYS A 116 0.72 11.36 8.53
CA LYS A 116 0.46 9.92 8.54
C LYS A 116 0.30 9.38 9.96
N ILE A 117 -0.57 8.38 10.08
CA ILE A 117 -0.75 7.60 11.30
C ILE A 117 0.39 6.59 11.35
N THR A 118 1.21 6.64 12.41
CA THR A 118 2.37 5.75 12.56
C THR A 118 2.11 4.66 13.60
N VAL A 119 2.84 3.54 13.46
CA VAL A 119 2.76 2.41 14.39
C VAL A 119 3.30 2.77 15.76
N LEU A 120 4.19 3.76 15.84
CA LEU A 120 4.84 4.21 17.07
C LEU A 120 3.95 5.10 17.95
N GLU A 121 2.86 5.60 17.41
CA GLU A 121 1.88 6.38 18.15
C GLU A 121 0.84 5.48 18.83
N ASN A 122 0.13 6.04 19.81
CA ASN A 122 -1.02 5.35 20.40
C ASN A 122 -2.09 5.12 19.34
N LEU A 123 -2.18 3.89 18.83
CA LEU A 123 -3.18 3.52 17.83
C LEU A 123 -4.54 3.36 18.53
N THR A 124 -5.37 4.39 18.42
CA THR A 124 -6.77 4.30 18.86
C THR A 124 -7.60 3.56 17.80
N ARG A 125 -8.76 3.04 18.23
CA ARG A 125 -9.71 2.43 17.28
C ARG A 125 -10.08 3.39 16.14
N GLU A 126 -10.26 4.66 16.46
CA GLU A 126 -10.58 5.70 15.49
C GLU A 126 -9.47 5.87 14.44
N LYS A 127 -8.21 5.91 14.87
CA LYS A 127 -7.05 5.98 13.97
C LYS A 127 -6.92 4.74 13.09
N LEU A 128 -7.17 3.54 13.64
CA LEU A 128 -7.15 2.30 12.89
C LEU A 128 -8.25 2.26 11.82
N LEU A 129 -9.45 2.70 12.15
CA LEU A 129 -10.56 2.77 11.21
C LEU A 129 -10.28 3.77 10.08
N LYS A 130 -9.69 4.93 10.41
CA LYS A 130 -9.27 5.90 9.41
C LYS A 130 -8.21 5.34 8.49
N LEU A 131 -7.18 4.70 9.06
CA LEU A 131 -6.10 4.08 8.29
C LEU A 131 -6.63 2.97 7.37
N LYS A 132 -7.52 2.15 7.87
CA LYS A 132 -8.19 1.12 7.06
C LYS A 132 -8.99 1.73 5.91
N ALA A 133 -9.70 2.84 6.14
CA ALA A 133 -10.44 3.54 5.10
C ALA A 133 -9.52 4.12 4.01
N ILE A 134 -8.40 4.73 4.41
CA ILE A 134 -7.39 5.23 3.48
C ILE A 134 -6.84 4.10 2.62
N PHE A 135 -6.45 3.00 3.23
CA PHE A 135 -5.90 1.84 2.52
C PHE A 135 -6.94 1.17 1.61
N GLY A 136 -8.20 1.15 2.01
CA GLY A 136 -9.29 0.65 1.18
C GLY A 136 -9.44 1.47 -0.10
N GLU A 137 -9.41 2.78 0.00
CA GLU A 137 -9.45 3.68 -1.16
C GLU A 137 -8.23 3.49 -2.09
N MET A 138 -7.03 3.42 -1.53
CA MET A 138 -5.82 3.23 -2.31
C MET A 138 -5.80 1.87 -3.03
N GLU A 139 -6.14 0.80 -2.33
CA GLU A 139 -6.13 -0.55 -2.89
C GLU A 139 -7.26 -0.78 -3.91
N SER A 140 -8.33 0.00 -3.85
CA SER A 140 -9.45 -0.08 -4.80
C SER A 140 -9.01 0.18 -6.24
N PHE A 141 -7.88 0.84 -6.45
CA PHE A 141 -7.27 0.97 -7.78
C PHE A 141 -6.99 -0.40 -8.42
N PHE A 142 -6.57 -1.37 -7.62
CA PHE A 142 -6.18 -2.70 -8.12
C PHE A 142 -7.34 -3.69 -8.18
N HIS A 143 -8.32 -3.57 -7.27
CA HIS A 143 -9.36 -4.57 -7.04
C HIS A 143 -10.79 -4.03 -7.19
N GLY A 144 -10.96 -2.76 -7.53
CA GLY A 144 -12.25 -2.10 -7.58
C GLY A 144 -12.78 -1.74 -6.20
N LYS A 145 -13.14 -2.71 -5.36
CA LYS A 145 -13.55 -2.48 -3.98
C LYS A 145 -12.65 -3.26 -3.02
N SER A 146 -12.11 -2.57 -2.02
CA SER A 146 -11.21 -3.16 -1.04
C SER A 146 -11.62 -2.82 0.39
N SER A 147 -11.40 -3.77 1.30
CA SER A 147 -11.56 -3.58 2.74
C SER A 147 -10.42 -2.77 3.37
N GLY A 148 -9.28 -2.64 2.70
CA GLY A 148 -8.06 -2.02 3.23
C GLY A 148 -7.29 -2.91 4.22
N LEU A 149 -7.69 -4.16 4.39
CA LEU A 149 -7.09 -5.07 5.38
C LEU A 149 -5.67 -5.51 4.99
N ASP A 150 -5.43 -5.82 3.73
CA ASP A 150 -4.11 -6.27 3.25
C ASP A 150 -3.04 -5.19 3.45
N PRO A 151 -3.25 -3.94 2.99
CA PRO A 151 -2.30 -2.87 3.29
C PRO A 151 -2.14 -2.60 4.78
N LEU A 152 -3.22 -2.66 5.55
CA LEU A 152 -3.18 -2.44 7.00
C LEU A 152 -2.29 -3.47 7.68
N ASN A 153 -2.43 -4.76 7.36
CA ASN A 153 -1.56 -5.80 7.89
C ASN A 153 -0.10 -5.57 7.53
N SER A 154 0.18 -5.23 6.28
CA SER A 154 1.54 -4.98 5.81
C SER A 154 2.15 -3.75 6.49
N TYR A 155 1.37 -2.72 6.73
CA TYR A 155 1.83 -1.47 7.37
C TYR A 155 2.10 -1.65 8.86
N LEU A 156 1.28 -2.44 9.56
CA LEU A 156 1.41 -2.67 11.00
C LEU A 156 2.42 -3.79 11.34
N SER A 157 2.93 -4.50 10.35
CA SER A 157 3.98 -5.51 10.56
C SER A 157 5.34 -4.85 10.70
#